data_fe5b4e9f17c38d40ae337687d31d3870
#
_entry.id   fe5b4e9f17c38d40ae337687d31d3870
#
_cell.length_a   1.000
_cell.length_b   1.000
_cell.length_c   1.000
_cell.angle_alpha   90.00
_cell.angle_beta   90.00
_cell.angle_gamma   90.00
#
_symmetry.space_group_name_H-M   'P 1'
#
loop_
_entity.id
_entity.type
_entity.pdbx_description
1 polymer ?
#
loop_
_entity_poly.entity_id
_entity_poly.type
_entity_poly.pdbx_seq_one_letter_code
_entity_poly.pdbx_strand_id
1 'polypeptide(L)'
;MRRRIAVITARADASEQRDILYGISEAAFRNDTDVVVYSNIYNHWQDDNLLNYENIIYSLIEPDLFDGVIVTAEAFRDIKIINDTIDKIRAAKIPAIVIDGELDGFKSVYSDDETDLEKMTEHLITVHGFTDIDILTGSRDNASSQKRLNGCKRAFVKHGISFDNIRVYYGNFWNDSGEELARRYLSGEIPRPQAVICTNDFMAFGLCDVLSEAGVDIPGELTVTGYDLTGGDHTAGRIYHYPLLTTYRRNRRKMGRDAVDAILGGSPIQDNSDIAGR
;
A
#
# COMPACT_ATOMS: atom_id res chain seq x y z
N MET A 1 -22.61 26.67 10.53
CA MET A 1 -22.01 26.41 9.18
C MET A 1 -21.67 24.94 9.18
N ARG A 2 -21.88 24.22 8.09
CA ARG A 2 -21.53 22.80 7.98
C ARG A 2 -20.00 22.65 8.02
N ARG A 3 -19.47 21.66 8.75
CA ARG A 3 -18.02 21.41 8.81
C ARG A 3 -17.49 21.00 7.45
N ARG A 4 -16.22 21.28 7.20
CA ARG A 4 -15.54 20.95 5.93
C ARG A 4 -14.19 20.34 6.17
N ILE A 5 -13.87 19.28 5.45
CA ILE A 5 -12.57 18.63 5.45
C ILE A 5 -11.99 18.69 4.03
N ALA A 6 -10.74 19.15 3.91
CA ALA A 6 -10.00 19.03 2.68
C ALA A 6 -9.26 17.69 2.65
N VAL A 7 -9.23 17.04 1.48
CA VAL A 7 -8.40 15.85 1.23
C VAL A 7 -7.41 16.17 0.13
N ILE A 8 -6.14 15.98 0.40
CA ILE A 8 -5.04 16.17 -0.53
C ILE A 8 -4.52 14.78 -0.90
N THR A 9 -4.69 14.40 -2.14
CA THR A 9 -4.30 13.09 -2.65
C THR A 9 -3.77 13.22 -4.07
N ALA A 10 -3.07 12.20 -4.55
CA ALA A 10 -2.77 12.04 -5.96
C ALA A 10 -3.56 10.86 -6.51
N ARG A 11 -3.92 10.91 -7.80
CA ARG A 11 -4.61 9.80 -8.45
C ARG A 11 -5.85 9.32 -7.68
N ALA A 12 -6.80 10.22 -7.41
CA ALA A 12 -8.07 9.85 -6.77
C ALA A 12 -8.85 8.74 -7.53
N ASP A 13 -8.52 8.51 -8.80
CA ASP A 13 -9.03 7.45 -9.66
C ASP A 13 -8.42 6.07 -9.37
N ALA A 14 -7.25 6.00 -8.72
CA ALA A 14 -6.61 4.73 -8.37
C ALA A 14 -7.43 3.96 -7.31
N SER A 15 -7.45 2.63 -7.42
CA SER A 15 -8.25 1.76 -6.55
C SER A 15 -7.99 1.99 -5.07
N GLU A 16 -6.71 2.14 -4.72
CA GLU A 16 -6.26 2.36 -3.35
C GLU A 16 -6.80 3.68 -2.78
N GLN A 17 -6.73 4.74 -3.59
CA GLN A 17 -7.22 6.06 -3.20
C GLN A 17 -8.75 6.09 -3.12
N ARG A 18 -9.43 5.41 -4.04
CA ARG A 18 -10.91 5.28 -3.98
C ARG A 18 -11.37 4.64 -2.69
N ASP A 19 -10.73 3.57 -2.22
CA ASP A 19 -11.11 2.93 -0.96
C ASP A 19 -10.92 3.86 0.25
N ILE A 20 -9.83 4.62 0.31
CA ILE A 20 -9.63 5.66 1.33
C ILE A 20 -10.73 6.72 1.24
N LEU A 21 -10.97 7.26 0.05
CA LEU A 21 -11.98 8.29 -0.19
C LEU A 21 -13.40 7.80 0.13
N TYR A 22 -13.72 6.53 -0.12
CA TYR A 22 -14.99 5.93 0.32
C TYR A 22 -15.12 5.97 1.84
N GLY A 23 -14.07 5.59 2.56
CA GLY A 23 -14.06 5.64 4.03
C GLY A 23 -14.23 7.07 4.56
N ILE A 24 -13.51 8.02 3.96
CA ILE A 24 -13.63 9.45 4.29
C ILE A 24 -15.06 9.94 4.05
N SER A 25 -15.61 9.66 2.86
CA SER A 25 -16.96 10.11 2.49
C SER A 25 -18.04 9.51 3.41
N GLU A 26 -17.92 8.23 3.75
CA GLU A 26 -18.83 7.55 4.67
C GLU A 26 -18.82 8.18 6.06
N ALA A 27 -17.65 8.45 6.64
CA ALA A 27 -17.53 9.07 7.96
C ALA A 27 -17.98 10.53 7.93
N ALA A 28 -17.63 11.28 6.89
CA ALA A 28 -18.03 12.67 6.71
C ALA A 28 -19.57 12.79 6.58
N PHE A 29 -20.20 11.91 5.81
CA PHE A 29 -21.65 11.88 5.68
C PHE A 29 -22.34 11.63 7.02
N ARG A 30 -21.86 10.66 7.81
CA ARG A 30 -22.40 10.37 9.15
C ARG A 30 -22.27 11.54 10.14
N ASN A 31 -21.26 12.40 9.92
CA ASN A 31 -20.95 13.54 10.79
C ASN A 31 -21.42 14.89 10.20
N ASP A 32 -22.30 14.89 9.20
CA ASP A 32 -22.79 16.11 8.53
C ASP A 32 -21.66 17.07 8.11
N THR A 33 -20.63 16.50 7.46
CA THR A 33 -19.40 17.20 7.09
C THR A 33 -19.21 17.14 5.56
N ASP A 34 -18.85 18.27 4.96
CA ASP A 34 -18.51 18.34 3.53
C ASP A 34 -17.05 17.93 3.32
N VAL A 35 -16.79 17.28 2.18
CA VAL A 35 -15.43 16.87 1.77
C VAL A 35 -15.09 17.53 0.43
N VAL A 36 -13.92 18.16 0.38
CA VAL A 36 -13.36 18.72 -0.85
C VAL A 36 -12.06 18.00 -1.14
N VAL A 37 -11.98 17.37 -2.32
CA VAL A 37 -10.80 16.57 -2.72
C VAL A 37 -9.95 17.38 -3.71
N TYR A 38 -8.69 17.60 -3.36
CA TYR A 38 -7.67 18.17 -4.23
C TYR A 38 -6.81 17.01 -4.76
N SER A 39 -6.92 16.73 -6.03
CA SER A 39 -6.22 15.60 -6.66
C SER A 39 -5.81 15.92 -8.08
N ASN A 40 -4.60 15.53 -8.44
CA ASN A 40 -4.25 15.33 -9.84
C ASN A 40 -4.82 14.00 -10.34
N ILE A 41 -4.83 13.77 -11.64
CA ILE A 41 -5.26 12.53 -12.29
C ILE A 41 -4.13 11.83 -13.05
N TYR A 42 -3.03 12.53 -13.32
CA TYR A 42 -1.87 11.94 -13.99
C TYR A 42 -1.08 10.99 -13.09
N ASN A 43 -0.64 9.90 -13.68
CA ASN A 43 0.22 8.95 -13.00
C ASN A 43 1.66 9.48 -12.91
N HIS A 44 2.05 10.02 -11.76
CA HIS A 44 3.41 10.56 -11.53
C HIS A 44 4.50 9.49 -11.35
N TRP A 45 4.16 8.21 -11.46
CA TRP A 45 5.12 7.14 -11.63
C TRP A 45 5.63 7.05 -13.08
N GLN A 46 4.98 7.74 -14.01
CA GLN A 46 5.43 7.93 -15.38
C GLN A 46 6.07 9.31 -15.50
N ASP A 47 7.20 9.41 -16.20
CA ASP A 47 7.83 10.72 -16.49
C ASP A 47 6.99 11.47 -17.53
N ASP A 48 6.18 12.39 -17.07
CA ASP A 48 5.37 13.25 -17.91
C ASP A 48 5.49 14.72 -17.46
N ASN A 49 5.91 15.58 -18.40
CA ASN A 49 6.01 17.00 -18.16
C ASN A 49 4.64 17.67 -17.87
N LEU A 50 3.54 17.03 -18.23
CA LEU A 50 2.18 17.52 -17.95
C LEU A 50 1.83 17.49 -16.46
N LEU A 51 2.52 16.64 -15.68
CA LEU A 51 2.33 16.53 -14.24
C LEU A 51 2.49 17.88 -13.51
N ASN A 52 3.44 18.70 -13.94
CA ASN A 52 3.68 20.00 -13.32
C ASN A 52 2.49 20.96 -13.43
N TYR A 53 1.70 20.86 -14.51
CA TYR A 53 0.52 21.70 -14.70
C TYR A 53 -0.66 21.26 -13.82
N GLU A 54 -0.81 19.95 -13.57
CA GLU A 54 -1.87 19.44 -12.70
C GLU A 54 -1.60 19.70 -11.22
N ASN A 55 -0.35 19.70 -10.81
CA ASN A 55 0.04 19.91 -9.41
C ASN A 55 -0.32 21.30 -8.89
N ILE A 56 -0.65 22.26 -9.78
CA ILE A 56 -1.15 23.58 -9.37
C ILE A 56 -2.44 23.48 -8.53
N ILE A 57 -3.19 22.40 -8.66
CA ILE A 57 -4.42 22.17 -7.88
C ILE A 57 -4.17 22.25 -6.38
N TYR A 58 -3.01 21.79 -5.92
CA TYR A 58 -2.67 21.79 -4.50
C TYR A 58 -2.38 23.20 -3.96
N SER A 59 -1.97 24.15 -4.81
CA SER A 59 -1.74 25.54 -4.42
C SER A 59 -3.04 26.31 -4.13
N LEU A 60 -4.19 25.78 -4.63
CA LEU A 60 -5.50 26.41 -4.47
C LEU A 60 -6.14 26.16 -3.11
N ILE A 61 -5.50 25.34 -2.27
CA ILE A 61 -6.03 25.11 -0.93
C ILE A 61 -5.87 26.37 -0.07
N GLU A 62 -6.96 26.74 0.58
CA GLU A 62 -7.01 27.80 1.61
C GLU A 62 -7.40 27.12 2.92
N PRO A 63 -6.42 26.76 3.78
CA PRO A 63 -6.67 25.96 4.98
C PRO A 63 -7.72 26.53 5.93
N ASP A 64 -7.78 27.86 6.05
CA ASP A 64 -8.73 28.58 6.93
C ASP A 64 -10.20 28.36 6.55
N LEU A 65 -10.50 27.80 5.37
CA LEU A 65 -11.85 27.45 4.94
C LEU A 65 -12.29 26.05 5.42
N PHE A 66 -11.41 25.31 6.10
CA PHE A 66 -11.63 23.94 6.51
C PHE A 66 -11.47 23.76 8.02
N ASP A 67 -12.23 22.82 8.57
CA ASP A 67 -12.11 22.38 9.96
C ASP A 67 -11.00 21.34 10.16
N GLY A 68 -10.44 20.82 9.06
CA GLY A 68 -9.30 19.91 9.06
C GLY A 68 -8.86 19.48 7.68
N VAL A 69 -7.69 18.86 7.60
CA VAL A 69 -7.09 18.38 6.35
C VAL A 69 -6.64 16.93 6.50
N ILE A 70 -6.87 16.14 5.46
CA ILE A 70 -6.34 14.78 5.32
C ILE A 70 -5.36 14.77 4.14
N VAL A 71 -4.17 14.20 4.34
CA VAL A 71 -3.15 14.03 3.29
C VAL A 71 -2.85 12.54 3.12
N THR A 72 -3.03 11.99 1.91
CA THR A 72 -2.62 10.61 1.61
C THR A 72 -1.18 10.60 1.10
N ALA A 73 -0.21 10.46 1.99
CA ALA A 73 1.20 10.70 1.67
C ALA A 73 1.78 9.68 0.67
N GLU A 74 1.45 8.39 0.78
CA GLU A 74 1.92 7.36 -0.16
C GLU A 74 1.36 7.52 -1.59
N ALA A 75 0.30 8.33 -1.76
CA ALA A 75 -0.21 8.63 -3.09
C ALA A 75 0.78 9.45 -3.93
N PHE A 76 1.72 10.13 -3.31
CA PHE A 76 2.72 10.97 -3.97
C PHE A 76 4.05 10.23 -4.13
N ARG A 77 4.60 10.21 -5.35
CA ARG A 77 5.97 9.72 -5.60
C ARG A 77 7.01 10.58 -4.87
N ASP A 78 6.81 11.88 -4.87
CA ASP A 78 7.59 12.84 -4.12
C ASP A 78 6.66 13.80 -3.39
N ILE A 79 6.59 13.69 -2.08
CA ILE A 79 5.74 14.51 -1.22
C ILE A 79 6.14 16.01 -1.27
N LYS A 80 7.36 16.31 -1.72
CA LYS A 80 7.84 17.71 -1.89
C LYS A 80 6.99 18.52 -2.85
N ILE A 81 6.27 17.87 -3.76
CA ILE A 81 5.33 18.51 -4.69
C ILE A 81 4.30 19.37 -3.95
N ILE A 82 3.96 19.01 -2.72
CA ILE A 82 2.97 19.72 -1.90
C ILE A 82 3.58 20.42 -0.67
N ASN A 83 4.90 20.61 -0.61
CA ASN A 83 5.56 21.24 0.54
C ASN A 83 4.96 22.61 0.90
N ASP A 84 4.77 23.49 -0.09
CA ASP A 84 4.17 24.82 0.14
C ASP A 84 2.76 24.70 0.72
N THR A 85 2.01 23.70 0.30
CA THR A 85 0.66 23.42 0.80
C THR A 85 0.72 22.89 2.24
N ILE A 86 1.66 21.99 2.54
CA ILE A 86 1.90 21.48 3.90
C ILE A 86 2.26 22.63 4.84
N ASP A 87 3.12 23.56 4.39
CA ASP A 87 3.52 24.70 5.20
C ASP A 87 2.35 25.67 5.46
N LYS A 88 1.46 25.90 4.48
CA LYS A 88 0.22 26.64 4.68
C LYS A 88 -0.68 25.98 5.74
N ILE A 89 -0.86 24.65 5.66
CA ILE A 89 -1.69 23.90 6.62
C ILE A 89 -1.09 24.00 8.02
N ARG A 90 0.23 23.86 8.15
CA ARG A 90 0.95 23.99 9.41
C ARG A 90 0.80 25.41 10.01
N ALA A 91 0.89 26.44 9.18
CA ALA A 91 0.71 27.82 9.60
C ALA A 91 -0.72 28.14 10.09
N ALA A 92 -1.72 27.55 9.46
CA ALA A 92 -3.14 27.69 9.82
C ALA A 92 -3.49 27.01 11.15
N LYS A 93 -2.66 26.06 11.64
CA LYS A 93 -2.85 25.33 12.89
C LYS A 93 -4.19 24.57 13.00
N ILE A 94 -4.76 24.20 11.88
CA ILE A 94 -5.96 23.37 11.85
C ILE A 94 -5.59 21.89 12.04
N PRO A 95 -6.52 21.04 12.52
CA PRO A 95 -6.29 19.59 12.61
C PRO A 95 -5.86 19.03 11.26
N ALA A 96 -4.79 18.25 11.25
CA ALA A 96 -4.33 17.59 10.04
C ALA A 96 -3.93 16.14 10.34
N ILE A 97 -4.34 15.23 9.47
CA ILE A 97 -4.07 13.78 9.55
C ILE A 97 -3.39 13.33 8.26
N VAL A 98 -2.35 12.55 8.40
CA VAL A 98 -1.67 11.88 7.29
C VAL A 98 -2.12 10.42 7.21
N ILE A 99 -2.48 9.94 6.04
CA ILE A 99 -2.75 8.52 5.78
C ILE A 99 -1.57 7.95 5.02
N ASP A 100 -1.05 6.80 5.48
CA ASP A 100 0.06 6.07 4.86
C ASP A 100 1.29 6.96 4.63
N GLY A 101 1.86 7.45 5.72
CA GLY A 101 3.08 8.23 5.70
C GLY A 101 3.27 9.07 6.96
N GLU A 102 4.40 9.74 7.02
CA GLU A 102 4.77 10.61 8.13
C GLU A 102 5.10 12.01 7.61
N LEU A 103 4.49 13.01 8.19
CA LEU A 103 4.81 14.42 7.97
C LEU A 103 5.03 15.07 9.34
N ASP A 104 6.17 15.72 9.48
CA ASP A 104 6.56 16.33 10.76
C ASP A 104 5.50 17.32 11.25
N GLY A 105 5.08 17.15 12.51
CA GLY A 105 4.04 17.94 13.14
C GLY A 105 2.59 17.51 12.87
N PHE A 106 2.36 16.43 12.11
CA PHE A 106 1.02 15.86 11.87
C PHE A 106 0.86 14.48 12.50
N LYS A 107 -0.37 14.14 12.87
CA LYS A 107 -0.71 12.77 13.29
C LYS A 107 -0.91 11.90 12.06
N SER A 108 -0.55 10.61 12.18
CA SER A 108 -0.66 9.66 11.07
C SER A 108 -1.62 8.51 11.40
N VAL A 109 -2.30 8.05 10.34
CA VAL A 109 -3.05 6.78 10.29
C VAL A 109 -2.33 5.89 9.30
N TYR A 110 -1.91 4.70 9.71
CA TYR A 110 -1.27 3.73 8.82
C TYR A 110 -1.64 2.30 9.20
N SER A 111 -1.47 1.38 8.28
CA SER A 111 -1.53 -0.05 8.58
C SER A 111 -0.22 -0.51 9.21
N ASP A 112 -0.30 -1.50 10.08
CA ASP A 112 0.89 -2.13 10.66
C ASP A 112 1.45 -3.19 9.71
N ASP A 113 2.13 -2.73 8.66
CA ASP A 113 2.72 -3.57 7.62
C ASP A 113 3.67 -4.65 8.21
N GLU A 114 4.35 -4.36 9.35
CA GLU A 114 5.21 -5.34 10.01
C GLU A 114 4.40 -6.50 10.60
N THR A 115 3.36 -6.19 11.36
CA THR A 115 2.50 -7.21 11.97
C THR A 115 1.73 -8.00 10.91
N ASP A 116 1.32 -7.36 9.84
CA ASP A 116 0.59 -8.01 8.75
C ASP A 116 1.47 -9.03 8.03
N LEU A 117 2.69 -8.64 7.64
CA LEU A 117 3.64 -9.54 6.99
C LEU A 117 4.19 -10.60 7.97
N GLU A 118 4.30 -10.31 9.27
CA GLU A 118 4.60 -11.31 10.27
C GLU A 118 3.53 -12.42 10.27
N LYS A 119 2.24 -12.05 10.35
CA LYS A 119 1.12 -13.00 10.33
C LYS A 119 1.05 -13.81 9.04
N MET A 120 1.27 -13.17 7.87
CA MET A 120 1.30 -13.86 6.59
C MET A 120 2.42 -14.91 6.55
N THR A 121 3.61 -14.53 7.00
CA THR A 121 4.77 -15.42 7.04
C THR A 121 4.54 -16.56 8.04
N GLU A 122 4.00 -16.26 9.22
CA GLU A 122 3.62 -17.28 10.22
C GLU A 122 2.62 -18.28 9.66
N HIS A 123 1.63 -17.81 8.89
CA HIS A 123 0.65 -18.69 8.24
C HIS A 123 1.33 -19.71 7.32
N LEU A 124 2.27 -19.27 6.47
CA LEU A 124 3.02 -20.17 5.60
C LEU A 124 3.85 -21.21 6.38
N ILE A 125 4.47 -20.78 7.48
CA ILE A 125 5.29 -21.66 8.32
C ILE A 125 4.42 -22.65 9.12
N THR A 126 3.35 -22.15 9.78
CA THR A 126 2.61 -22.96 10.78
C THR A 126 1.47 -23.75 10.19
N VAL A 127 0.80 -23.25 9.16
CA VAL A 127 -0.34 -23.90 8.53
C VAL A 127 0.10 -24.80 7.37
N HIS A 128 1.02 -24.32 6.54
CA HIS A 128 1.51 -25.06 5.38
C HIS A 128 2.81 -25.83 5.64
N GLY A 129 3.51 -25.56 6.73
CA GLY A 129 4.76 -26.22 7.08
C GLY A 129 5.93 -25.89 6.17
N PHE A 130 5.87 -24.75 5.46
CA PHE A 130 6.92 -24.36 4.54
C PHE A 130 8.17 -23.85 5.29
N THR A 131 9.34 -24.27 4.83
CA THR A 131 10.65 -23.89 5.40
C THR A 131 11.59 -23.27 4.35
N ASP A 132 11.35 -23.54 3.06
CA ASP A 132 12.05 -22.93 1.92
C ASP A 132 11.15 -21.85 1.30
N ILE A 133 11.32 -20.62 1.77
CA ILE A 133 10.47 -19.48 1.42
C ILE A 133 11.39 -18.35 0.93
N ASP A 134 11.08 -17.81 -0.24
CA ASP A 134 11.73 -16.62 -0.77
C ASP A 134 10.88 -15.37 -0.50
N ILE A 135 11.51 -14.22 -0.45
CA ILE A 135 10.83 -12.93 -0.30
C ILE A 135 11.18 -12.04 -1.49
N LEU A 136 10.16 -11.50 -2.16
CA LEU A 136 10.28 -10.44 -3.14
C LEU A 136 9.71 -9.16 -2.54
N THR A 137 10.56 -8.19 -2.26
CA THR A 137 10.17 -6.89 -1.68
C THR A 137 10.49 -5.72 -2.61
N GLY A 138 10.08 -4.52 -2.28
CA GLY A 138 10.41 -3.32 -3.04
C GLY A 138 11.88 -2.89 -2.87
N SER A 139 12.23 -1.69 -3.30
CA SER A 139 13.61 -1.20 -3.24
C SER A 139 14.16 -1.12 -1.81
N ARG A 140 15.48 -1.24 -1.68
CA ARG A 140 16.17 -1.23 -0.38
C ARG A 140 15.97 0.07 0.40
N ASP A 141 15.85 1.17 -0.30
CA ASP A 141 15.75 2.51 0.31
C ASP A 141 14.30 2.93 0.60
N ASN A 142 13.31 2.07 0.28
CA ASN A 142 11.92 2.35 0.52
C ASN A 142 11.50 1.91 1.93
N ALA A 143 10.91 2.81 2.71
CA ALA A 143 10.50 2.56 4.09
C ALA A 143 9.47 1.43 4.22
N SER A 144 8.48 1.35 3.31
CA SER A 144 7.48 0.29 3.30
C SER A 144 8.12 -1.07 3.00
N SER A 145 9.11 -1.13 2.08
CA SER A 145 9.89 -2.35 1.82
C SER A 145 10.56 -2.87 3.08
N GLN A 146 11.18 -1.99 3.85
CA GLN A 146 11.88 -2.35 5.07
C GLN A 146 10.91 -2.80 6.18
N LYS A 147 9.80 -2.09 6.38
CA LYS A 147 8.75 -2.47 7.34
C LYS A 147 8.21 -3.87 7.01
N ARG A 148 7.83 -4.11 5.77
CA ARG A 148 7.28 -5.40 5.30
C ARG A 148 8.31 -6.53 5.45
N LEU A 149 9.57 -6.28 5.08
CA LEU A 149 10.65 -7.25 5.24
C LEU A 149 10.93 -7.57 6.72
N ASN A 150 10.87 -6.56 7.60
CA ASN A 150 11.04 -6.76 9.05
C ASN A 150 9.94 -7.66 9.62
N GLY A 151 8.69 -7.50 9.17
CA GLY A 151 7.59 -8.39 9.54
C GLY A 151 7.88 -9.85 9.20
N CYS A 152 8.28 -10.12 7.96
CA CYS A 152 8.71 -11.47 7.56
C CYS A 152 9.85 -12.00 8.44
N LYS A 153 10.88 -11.17 8.67
CA LYS A 153 12.02 -11.54 9.49
C LYS A 153 11.61 -11.92 10.92
N ARG A 154 10.71 -11.17 11.54
CA ARG A 154 10.19 -11.45 12.88
C ARG A 154 9.54 -12.84 12.95
N ALA A 155 8.73 -13.20 11.95
CA ALA A 155 8.10 -14.50 11.89
C ALA A 155 9.12 -15.64 11.77
N PHE A 156 10.11 -15.54 10.87
CA PHE A 156 11.15 -16.56 10.75
C PHE A 156 11.92 -16.76 12.05
N VAL A 157 12.37 -15.68 12.68
CA VAL A 157 13.11 -15.73 13.95
C VAL A 157 12.26 -16.35 15.07
N LYS A 158 10.98 -15.98 15.16
CA LYS A 158 10.03 -16.51 16.14
C LYS A 158 9.85 -18.02 16.03
N HIS A 159 9.93 -18.56 14.81
CA HIS A 159 9.81 -20.00 14.54
C HIS A 159 11.16 -20.72 14.43
N GLY A 160 12.27 -20.10 14.86
CA GLY A 160 13.59 -20.70 14.91
C GLY A 160 14.25 -20.88 13.53
N ILE A 161 13.76 -20.22 12.50
CA ILE A 161 14.34 -20.24 11.16
C ILE A 161 15.32 -19.07 11.06
N SER A 162 16.60 -19.35 10.77
CA SER A 162 17.59 -18.29 10.58
C SER A 162 17.29 -17.48 9.34
N PHE A 163 17.12 -16.17 9.50
CA PHE A 163 16.85 -15.27 8.39
C PHE A 163 18.01 -15.17 7.39
N ASP A 164 19.23 -15.48 7.81
CA ASP A 164 20.41 -15.51 6.93
C ASP A 164 20.30 -16.59 5.84
N ASN A 165 19.43 -17.59 6.03
CA ASN A 165 19.15 -18.64 5.05
C ASN A 165 18.01 -18.27 4.09
N ILE A 166 17.31 -17.15 4.31
CA ILE A 166 16.19 -16.72 3.51
C ILE A 166 16.70 -15.87 2.33
N ARG A 167 16.31 -16.25 1.12
CA ARG A 167 16.64 -15.48 -0.09
C ARG A 167 15.70 -14.28 -0.20
N VAL A 168 16.28 -13.09 -0.24
CA VAL A 168 15.54 -11.83 -0.37
C VAL A 168 15.90 -11.16 -1.69
N TYR A 169 14.90 -10.93 -2.51
CA TYR A 169 15.01 -10.23 -3.78
C TYR A 169 14.39 -8.84 -3.65
N TYR A 170 15.02 -7.85 -4.26
CA TYR A 170 14.57 -6.46 -4.23
C TYR A 170 14.10 -6.04 -5.61
N GLY A 171 12.88 -5.52 -5.67
CA GLY A 171 12.23 -5.01 -6.87
C GLY A 171 11.82 -3.56 -6.71
N ASN A 172 10.78 -3.18 -7.45
CA ASN A 172 10.26 -1.81 -7.53
C ASN A 172 8.77 -1.70 -7.21
N PHE A 173 8.15 -2.74 -6.65
CA PHE A 173 6.71 -2.88 -6.41
C PHE A 173 5.84 -3.02 -7.68
N TRP A 174 6.43 -3.18 -8.86
CA TRP A 174 5.70 -3.40 -10.10
C TRP A 174 5.86 -4.82 -10.63
N ASN A 175 5.01 -5.17 -11.60
CA ASN A 175 4.93 -6.51 -12.19
C ASN A 175 6.27 -6.99 -12.76
N ASP A 176 7.04 -6.11 -13.39
CA ASP A 176 8.33 -6.42 -14.02
C ASP A 176 9.32 -7.08 -13.05
N SER A 177 9.30 -6.70 -11.77
CA SER A 177 10.12 -7.33 -10.74
C SER A 177 9.72 -8.79 -10.48
N GLY A 178 8.41 -9.08 -10.47
CA GLY A 178 7.90 -10.44 -10.38
C GLY A 178 8.21 -11.27 -11.62
N GLU A 179 8.04 -10.68 -12.81
CA GLU A 179 8.36 -11.31 -14.09
C GLU A 179 9.85 -11.69 -14.17
N GLU A 180 10.74 -10.80 -13.73
CA GLU A 180 12.18 -11.07 -13.71
C GLU A 180 12.51 -12.24 -12.78
N LEU A 181 11.97 -12.25 -11.56
CA LEU A 181 12.18 -13.34 -10.61
C LEU A 181 11.67 -14.68 -11.18
N ALA A 182 10.50 -14.68 -11.84
CA ALA A 182 9.95 -15.86 -12.50
C ALA A 182 10.91 -16.43 -13.56
N ARG A 183 11.45 -15.57 -14.42
CA ARG A 183 12.41 -15.99 -15.48
C ARG A 183 13.66 -16.61 -14.89
N ARG A 184 14.16 -16.11 -13.75
CA ARG A 184 15.32 -16.67 -13.04
C ARG A 184 15.03 -18.05 -12.46
N TYR A 185 13.81 -18.31 -11.94
CA TYR A 185 13.38 -19.65 -11.55
C TYR A 185 13.28 -20.60 -12.72
N LEU A 186 12.70 -20.16 -13.83
CA LEU A 186 12.49 -21.00 -15.02
C LEU A 186 13.80 -21.35 -15.74
N SER A 187 14.78 -20.43 -15.74
CA SER A 187 16.10 -20.67 -16.32
C SER A 187 16.99 -21.59 -15.47
N GLY A 188 16.61 -21.85 -14.22
CA GLY A 188 17.43 -22.58 -13.26
C GLY A 188 18.62 -21.78 -12.71
N GLU A 189 18.66 -20.47 -12.93
CA GLU A 189 19.67 -19.57 -12.34
C GLU A 189 19.62 -19.61 -10.81
N ILE A 190 18.42 -19.71 -10.27
CA ILE A 190 18.16 -19.83 -8.84
C ILE A 190 17.19 -20.99 -8.56
N PRO A 191 17.30 -21.67 -7.42
CA PRO A 191 16.37 -22.73 -7.05
C PRO A 191 14.99 -22.16 -6.76
N ARG A 192 13.94 -22.87 -7.19
CA ARG A 192 12.55 -22.55 -6.91
C ARG A 192 12.21 -22.97 -5.48
N PRO A 193 11.63 -22.09 -4.62
CA PRO A 193 11.26 -22.41 -3.25
C PRO A 193 9.90 -23.14 -3.18
N GLN A 194 9.46 -23.48 -1.95
CA GLN A 194 8.09 -23.94 -1.70
C GLN A 194 7.08 -22.76 -1.80
N ALA A 195 7.50 -21.58 -1.35
CA ALA A 195 6.65 -20.39 -1.41
C ALA A 195 7.46 -19.12 -1.70
N VAL A 196 6.79 -18.12 -2.30
CA VAL A 196 7.31 -16.76 -2.46
C VAL A 196 6.36 -15.78 -1.78
N ILE A 197 6.87 -15.01 -0.84
CA ILE A 197 6.18 -13.87 -0.27
C ILE A 197 6.51 -12.65 -1.13
N CYS A 198 5.56 -12.22 -1.96
CA CYS A 198 5.64 -10.91 -2.61
C CYS A 198 5.05 -9.87 -1.67
N THR A 199 5.83 -8.84 -1.33
CA THR A 199 5.37 -7.84 -0.37
C THR A 199 4.41 -6.81 -0.98
N ASN A 200 3.92 -7.03 -2.21
CA ASN A 200 2.71 -6.46 -2.77
C ASN A 200 2.14 -7.35 -3.89
N ASP A 201 0.89 -7.08 -4.27
CA ASP A 201 0.16 -7.88 -5.25
C ASP A 201 0.67 -7.70 -6.69
N PHE A 202 1.16 -6.50 -7.06
CA PHE A 202 1.66 -6.29 -8.43
C PHE A 202 2.88 -7.17 -8.74
N MET A 203 3.81 -7.29 -7.81
CA MET A 203 4.94 -8.21 -7.97
C MET A 203 4.46 -9.67 -7.99
N ALA A 204 3.47 -10.02 -7.15
CA ALA A 204 2.88 -11.36 -7.16
C ALA A 204 2.21 -11.67 -8.51
N PHE A 205 1.47 -10.73 -9.09
CA PHE A 205 0.84 -10.91 -10.41
C PHE A 205 1.89 -11.16 -11.50
N GLY A 206 2.93 -10.32 -11.57
CA GLY A 206 4.00 -10.51 -12.56
C GLY A 206 4.71 -11.87 -12.44
N LEU A 207 4.96 -12.32 -11.19
CA LEU A 207 5.53 -13.63 -10.91
C LEU A 207 4.61 -14.76 -11.38
N CYS A 208 3.32 -14.69 -11.02
CA CYS A 208 2.32 -15.68 -11.35
C CYS A 208 2.08 -15.76 -12.87
N ASP A 209 2.00 -14.62 -13.57
CA ASP A 209 1.75 -14.57 -15.01
C ASP A 209 2.81 -15.39 -15.77
N VAL A 210 4.09 -15.09 -15.56
CA VAL A 210 5.19 -15.75 -16.28
C VAL A 210 5.31 -17.23 -15.90
N LEU A 211 5.12 -17.58 -14.62
CA LEU A 211 5.21 -18.97 -14.19
C LEU A 211 4.06 -19.82 -14.74
N SER A 212 2.83 -19.28 -14.75
CA SER A 212 1.68 -20.00 -15.29
C SER A 212 1.72 -20.14 -16.80
N GLU A 213 2.20 -19.13 -17.53
CA GLU A 213 2.45 -19.24 -18.98
C GLU A 213 3.45 -20.35 -19.29
N ALA A 214 4.41 -20.61 -18.39
CA ALA A 214 5.36 -21.71 -18.49
C ALA A 214 4.81 -23.06 -17.97
N GLY A 215 3.55 -23.12 -17.53
CA GLY A 215 2.88 -24.35 -17.08
C GLY A 215 3.17 -24.75 -15.63
N VAL A 216 3.74 -23.85 -14.80
CA VAL A 216 3.94 -24.11 -13.37
C VAL A 216 2.59 -24.05 -12.64
N ASP A 217 2.27 -25.07 -11.88
CA ASP A 217 1.04 -25.11 -11.09
C ASP A 217 1.16 -24.23 -9.83
N ILE A 218 0.33 -23.20 -9.75
CA ILE A 218 0.20 -22.31 -8.60
C ILE A 218 -1.20 -22.50 -8.01
N PRO A 219 -1.34 -22.93 -6.73
CA PRO A 219 -0.28 -23.06 -5.72
C PRO A 219 0.36 -24.45 -5.60
N GLY A 220 0.05 -25.41 -6.49
CA GLY A 220 0.44 -26.83 -6.32
C GLY A 220 1.96 -27.07 -6.29
N GLU A 221 2.72 -26.47 -7.21
CA GLU A 221 4.18 -26.58 -7.27
C GLU A 221 4.89 -25.42 -6.56
N LEU A 222 4.26 -24.23 -6.53
CA LEU A 222 4.78 -23.03 -5.92
C LEU A 222 3.66 -22.21 -5.33
N THR A 223 3.67 -21.96 -4.04
CA THR A 223 2.76 -21.03 -3.40
C THR A 223 3.26 -19.59 -3.57
N VAL A 224 2.38 -18.69 -4.00
CA VAL A 224 2.68 -17.25 -4.09
C VAL A 224 1.70 -16.48 -3.23
N THR A 225 2.22 -15.54 -2.41
CA THR A 225 1.38 -14.63 -1.64
C THR A 225 1.65 -13.19 -2.03
N GLY A 226 0.63 -12.35 -1.89
CA GLY A 226 0.70 -10.91 -2.11
C GLY A 226 0.41 -10.13 -0.84
N TYR A 227 0.34 -8.81 -1.00
CA TYR A 227 -0.04 -7.86 0.04
C TYR A 227 -0.72 -6.65 -0.62
N ASP A 228 -1.64 -6.00 0.05
CA ASP A 228 -2.46 -4.84 -0.32
C ASP A 228 -3.90 -5.17 -0.71
N LEU A 229 -4.24 -6.38 -1.14
CA LEU A 229 -5.48 -6.74 -1.84
C LEU A 229 -5.82 -5.69 -2.91
N THR A 230 -4.91 -5.54 -3.85
CA THR A 230 -5.14 -4.70 -5.04
C THR A 230 -6.26 -5.35 -5.83
N GLY A 231 -7.47 -4.82 -5.70
CA GLY A 231 -8.63 -5.30 -6.44
C GLY A 231 -8.29 -5.31 -7.92
N GLY A 232 -8.75 -6.32 -8.68
CA GLY A 232 -8.42 -6.54 -10.09
C GLY A 232 -8.73 -5.38 -11.04
N ASP A 233 -8.39 -4.18 -10.63
CA ASP A 233 -8.46 -2.97 -11.43
C ASP A 233 -7.36 -3.06 -12.49
N HIS A 234 -7.81 -2.97 -13.71
CA HIS A 234 -7.09 -3.00 -14.96
C HIS A 234 -6.02 -1.92 -15.09
N THR A 235 -5.01 -1.94 -14.21
CA THR A 235 -3.85 -1.08 -14.37
C THR A 235 -3.07 -1.53 -15.60
N ALA A 236 -2.96 -0.65 -16.58
CA ALA A 236 -2.25 -0.85 -17.84
C ALA A 236 -2.85 -1.90 -18.82
N GLY A 237 -4.17 -2.15 -18.77
CA GLY A 237 -4.85 -3.02 -19.78
C GLY A 237 -4.53 -4.51 -19.64
N ARG A 238 -3.88 -4.95 -18.58
CA ARG A 238 -3.66 -6.37 -18.27
C ARG A 238 -4.82 -6.88 -17.43
N ILE A 239 -5.43 -7.99 -17.85
CA ILE A 239 -6.41 -8.74 -17.07
C ILE A 239 -5.59 -9.76 -16.28
N TYR A 240 -5.48 -9.58 -14.95
CA TYR A 240 -4.89 -10.57 -14.08
C TYR A 240 -5.87 -11.71 -13.84
N HIS A 241 -5.50 -12.91 -14.27
CA HIS A 241 -6.35 -14.10 -14.19
C HIS A 241 -6.25 -14.84 -12.85
N TYR A 242 -5.69 -14.21 -11.79
CA TYR A 242 -5.49 -14.85 -10.49
C TYR A 242 -6.49 -14.40 -9.43
N PRO A 243 -7.75 -14.89 -9.48
CA PRO A 243 -8.73 -14.61 -8.42
C PRO A 243 -8.37 -15.32 -7.10
N LEU A 244 -7.31 -16.16 -7.11
CA LEU A 244 -6.94 -17.04 -6.01
C LEU A 244 -5.62 -16.67 -5.34
N LEU A 245 -5.06 -15.49 -5.60
CA LEU A 245 -3.87 -15.05 -4.89
C LEU A 245 -4.20 -14.86 -3.41
N THR A 246 -3.50 -15.60 -2.55
CA THR A 246 -3.54 -15.34 -1.12
C THR A 246 -2.87 -14.00 -0.85
N THR A 247 -3.63 -13.03 -0.35
CA THR A 247 -3.13 -11.69 -0.10
C THR A 247 -3.66 -11.15 1.22
N TYR A 248 -2.95 -10.20 1.79
CA TYR A 248 -3.38 -9.52 3.00
C TYR A 248 -4.07 -8.21 2.62
N ARG A 249 -5.26 -7.96 3.21
CA ARG A 249 -6.06 -6.78 2.90
C ARG A 249 -5.74 -5.63 3.85
N ARG A 250 -5.15 -4.56 3.32
CA ARG A 250 -5.11 -3.28 4.05
C ARG A 250 -6.51 -2.66 4.12
N ASN A 251 -6.99 -2.37 5.31
CA ASN A 251 -8.34 -1.81 5.47
C ASN A 251 -8.37 -0.29 5.20
N ARG A 252 -8.11 0.09 3.96
CA ARG A 252 -8.04 1.49 3.52
C ARG A 252 -9.33 2.28 3.81
N ARG A 253 -10.50 1.65 3.71
CA ARG A 253 -11.77 2.31 4.08
C ARG A 253 -11.81 2.69 5.54
N LYS A 254 -11.31 1.82 6.42
CA LYS A 254 -11.24 2.15 7.83
C LYS A 254 -10.23 3.26 8.10
N MET A 255 -9.08 3.25 7.45
CA MET A 255 -8.10 4.34 7.58
C MET A 255 -8.73 5.70 7.19
N GLY A 256 -9.52 5.74 6.13
CA GLY A 256 -10.29 6.93 5.75
C GLY A 256 -11.29 7.38 6.81
N ARG A 257 -12.04 6.43 7.41
CA ARG A 257 -12.97 6.74 8.51
C ARG A 257 -12.24 7.27 9.73
N ASP A 258 -11.18 6.58 10.15
CA ASP A 258 -10.40 6.93 11.34
C ASP A 258 -9.77 8.32 11.19
N ALA A 259 -9.33 8.70 10.00
CA ALA A 259 -8.80 10.03 9.74
C ALA A 259 -9.85 11.13 9.94
N VAL A 260 -11.08 10.92 9.47
CA VAL A 260 -12.19 11.87 9.71
C VAL A 260 -12.55 11.92 11.18
N ASP A 261 -12.69 10.78 11.84
CA ASP A 261 -13.04 10.71 13.25
C ASP A 261 -11.97 11.39 14.12
N ALA A 262 -10.69 11.24 13.78
CA ALA A 262 -9.59 11.92 14.45
C ALA A 262 -9.63 13.46 14.30
N ILE A 263 -10.01 13.98 13.13
CA ILE A 263 -10.20 15.42 12.90
C ILE A 263 -11.38 15.94 13.72
N LEU A 264 -12.46 15.19 13.77
CA LEU A 264 -13.71 15.61 14.41
C LEU A 264 -13.74 15.42 15.94
N GLY A 265 -12.64 14.95 16.54
CA GLY A 265 -12.51 14.74 17.98
C GLY A 265 -12.95 13.35 18.46
N GLY A 266 -13.01 12.38 17.58
CA GLY A 266 -13.28 10.96 17.89
C GLY A 266 -12.12 10.25 18.59
N SER A 267 -12.38 8.99 19.01
CA SER A 267 -11.44 8.14 19.78
C SER A 267 -10.13 7.84 19.04
N PRO A 268 -9.07 7.45 19.78
CA PRO A 268 -7.77 7.22 19.19
C PRO A 268 -7.79 6.08 18.14
N ILE A 269 -6.95 6.25 17.15
CA ILE A 269 -6.75 5.36 16.02
C ILE A 269 -6.20 4.02 16.51
N GLN A 270 -6.93 2.92 16.27
CA GLN A 270 -6.47 1.55 16.52
C GLN A 270 -6.13 0.86 15.19
N ASP A 271 -5.16 -0.04 15.25
CA ASP A 271 -4.71 -0.87 14.13
C ASP A 271 -5.85 -1.71 13.51
N ASN A 272 -5.84 -1.91 12.20
CA ASN A 272 -7.01 -2.33 11.45
C ASN A 272 -6.75 -3.16 10.20
N SER A 273 -5.97 -4.17 10.34
CA SER A 273 -5.73 -5.13 9.26
C SER A 273 -6.54 -6.42 9.44
N ASP A 274 -7.16 -6.90 8.38
CA ASP A 274 -7.85 -8.18 8.31
C ASP A 274 -7.22 -9.08 7.26
N ILE A 275 -6.97 -10.35 7.62
CA ILE A 275 -6.52 -11.37 6.66
C ILE A 275 -7.71 -11.76 5.79
N ALA A 276 -7.62 -11.53 4.47
CA ALA A 276 -8.52 -12.09 3.48
C ALA A 276 -7.85 -13.30 2.83
N GLY A 277 -8.10 -14.49 3.38
CA GLY A 277 -7.75 -15.74 2.74
C GLY A 277 -9.01 -16.38 2.14
N ARG A 278 -8.91 -16.93 0.94
CA ARG A 278 -9.86 -17.88 0.39
C ARG A 278 -9.19 -19.22 0.23
#